data_d04ed47d3c07c2eb26795b720c1e72bc
#
_entry.id   d04ed47d3c07c2eb26795b720c1e72bc
#
_cell.length_a   1.000
_cell.length_b   1.000
_cell.length_c   1.000
_cell.angle_alpha   90.00
_cell.angle_beta   90.00
_cell.angle_gamma   90.00
#
_symmetry.space_group_name_H-M   'P 1'
#
loop_
_entity.id
_entity.type
_entity.pdbx_description
1 polymer ?
#
loop_
_entity_poly.entity_id
_entity_poly.type
_entity_poly.pdbx_seq_one_letter_code
_entity_poly.pdbx_strand_id
1 'polypeptide(L)'
;EGTLRFHNIKSVLHEKGHLVAVSRSGEIGVVDSFGRERERYKIPYGAVINSKEGDKVKGGQVVATWDPHTHPVITEVAGFIRFTDFVDGLTVTTQVDEVTGLSSTVILDSKSQRGGKELKPTIKLLNPKGKEVPFANTEIPAVYSLPAGALLSLTDGAKVSVGDVIARIPQESSKTRDITGGLPRVADLFEARKPKDQAILAEKSGTVSFGKETKGKRRLVITSEGEEKYEELIPKWRQLNVFEGEQVTRGEVIADGEPNPHDILRLQGVESLANYLVREIQDVYRLQGVKINDKHIEVIVRQML
;
A
#
# COMPACT_ATOMS: atom_id res chain seq x y z
N GLU A 1 19.60 12.55 -15.46
CA GLU A 1 19.09 12.73 -16.82
C GLU A 1 19.09 11.40 -17.54
N GLY A 2 17.99 11.03 -18.20
CA GLY A 2 17.86 9.75 -18.88
C GLY A 2 16.44 9.48 -19.39
N THR A 3 16.18 8.20 -19.71
CA THR A 3 14.88 7.73 -20.18
C THR A 3 14.21 6.94 -19.06
N LEU A 4 12.92 7.16 -18.84
CA LEU A 4 12.16 6.46 -17.81
C LEU A 4 11.84 5.02 -18.24
N ARG A 5 12.00 4.10 -17.32
CA ARG A 5 11.58 2.71 -17.43
C ARG A 5 10.70 2.35 -16.25
N PHE A 6 9.54 1.78 -16.50
CA PHE A 6 8.62 1.36 -15.46
C PHE A 6 8.85 -0.12 -15.12
N HIS A 7 8.94 -0.43 -13.82
CA HIS A 7 9.07 -1.79 -13.30
C HIS A 7 7.86 -2.09 -12.41
N ASN A 8 7.10 -3.11 -12.77
CA ASN A 8 5.92 -3.57 -12.01
C ASN A 8 4.90 -2.45 -11.69
N ILE A 9 4.84 -1.40 -12.52
CA ILE A 9 3.87 -0.32 -12.35
C ILE A 9 2.59 -0.71 -13.08
N LYS A 10 1.52 -0.86 -12.28
CA LYS A 10 0.15 -0.86 -12.77
C LYS A 10 -0.41 0.53 -12.50
N SER A 11 -0.89 1.19 -13.53
CA SER A 11 -1.41 2.55 -13.43
C SER A 11 -2.72 2.69 -14.17
N VAL A 12 -3.54 3.62 -13.74
CA VAL A 12 -4.78 4.02 -14.42
C VAL A 12 -4.65 5.44 -14.91
N LEU A 13 -5.25 5.72 -16.07
CA LEU A 13 -5.25 7.07 -16.64
C LEU A 13 -6.42 7.86 -16.04
N HIS A 14 -6.08 8.92 -15.32
CA HIS A 14 -7.06 9.86 -14.79
C HIS A 14 -7.60 10.78 -15.91
N GLU A 15 -8.84 11.27 -15.77
CA GLU A 15 -9.47 12.19 -16.76
C GLU A 15 -8.64 13.45 -17.03
N LYS A 16 -7.85 13.91 -16.06
CA LYS A 16 -6.93 15.06 -16.20
C LYS A 16 -5.65 14.75 -16.98
N GLY A 17 -5.47 13.54 -17.50
CA GLY A 17 -4.37 13.15 -18.38
C GLY A 17 -3.09 12.69 -17.67
N HIS A 18 -3.05 12.61 -16.34
CA HIS A 18 -1.95 12.02 -15.59
C HIS A 18 -2.23 10.55 -15.25
N LEU A 19 -1.16 9.80 -14.97
CA LEU A 19 -1.27 8.42 -14.51
C LEU A 19 -1.35 8.38 -12.99
N VAL A 20 -2.14 7.46 -12.45
CA VAL A 20 -2.19 7.18 -11.00
C VAL A 20 -1.75 5.74 -10.76
N ALA A 21 -0.76 5.55 -9.90
CA ALA A 21 -0.24 4.23 -9.56
C ALA A 21 -1.25 3.45 -8.72
N VAL A 22 -1.62 2.27 -9.17
CA VAL A 22 -2.50 1.32 -8.44
C VAL A 22 -1.75 0.06 -8.01
N SER A 23 -0.44 0.00 -8.25
CA SER A 23 0.44 -1.05 -7.74
C SER A 23 1.21 -0.60 -6.51
N ARG A 24 1.53 -1.54 -5.63
CA ARG A 24 2.29 -1.26 -4.38
C ARG A 24 3.77 -1.55 -4.51
N SER A 25 4.15 -2.35 -5.51
CA SER A 25 5.51 -2.78 -5.81
C SER A 25 6.11 -2.07 -7.03
N GLY A 26 5.47 -1.00 -7.52
CA GLY A 26 5.93 -0.26 -8.69
C GLY A 26 7.20 0.53 -8.42
N GLU A 27 8.10 0.54 -9.40
CA GLU A 27 9.34 1.32 -9.37
C GLU A 27 9.57 2.00 -10.71
N ILE A 28 10.14 3.21 -10.68
CA ILE A 28 10.58 3.95 -11.86
C ILE A 28 12.10 3.97 -11.88
N GLY A 29 12.68 3.43 -12.95
CA GLY A 29 14.10 3.50 -13.24
C GLY A 29 14.43 4.63 -14.21
N VAL A 30 15.60 5.24 -14.05
CA VAL A 30 16.17 6.20 -14.99
C VAL A 30 17.35 5.56 -15.70
N VAL A 31 17.22 5.38 -17.00
CA VAL A 31 18.19 4.68 -17.86
C VAL A 31 18.97 5.70 -18.69
N ASP A 32 20.31 5.59 -18.70
CA ASP A 32 21.19 6.44 -19.49
C ASP A 32 21.16 6.07 -20.99
N SER A 33 21.86 6.87 -21.80
CA SER A 33 22.01 6.63 -23.24
C SER A 33 22.71 5.32 -23.61
N PHE A 34 23.38 4.67 -22.66
CA PHE A 34 24.04 3.38 -22.83
C PHE A 34 23.20 2.20 -22.38
N GLY A 35 21.93 2.44 -21.98
CA GLY A 35 21.02 1.40 -21.52
C GLY A 35 21.26 0.96 -20.07
N ARG A 36 22.09 1.69 -19.30
CA ARG A 36 22.36 1.38 -17.91
C ARG A 36 21.40 2.13 -17.02
N GLU A 37 20.77 1.44 -16.07
CA GLU A 37 19.92 2.04 -15.05
C GLU A 37 20.80 2.76 -14.02
N ARG A 38 20.61 4.06 -13.90
CA ARG A 38 21.38 4.94 -12.99
C ARG A 38 20.73 5.11 -11.66
N GLU A 39 19.41 5.17 -11.65
CA GLU A 39 18.60 5.45 -10.47
C GLU A 39 17.31 4.66 -10.55
N ARG A 40 16.80 4.21 -9.39
CA ARG A 40 15.54 3.49 -9.26
C ARG A 40 14.80 4.02 -8.03
N TYR A 41 13.54 4.40 -8.23
CA TYR A 41 12.70 4.99 -7.21
C TYR A 41 11.43 4.18 -7.05
N LYS A 42 11.11 3.81 -5.81
CA LYS A 42 9.85 3.16 -5.47
C LYS A 42 8.70 4.15 -5.55
N ILE A 43 7.63 3.76 -6.21
CA ILE A 43 6.42 4.56 -6.36
C ILE A 43 5.34 3.99 -5.47
N PRO A 44 4.84 4.75 -4.47
CA PRO A 44 3.79 4.28 -3.58
C PRO A 44 2.44 4.23 -4.32
N TYR A 45 1.54 3.38 -3.81
CA TYR A 45 0.16 3.32 -4.26
C TYR A 45 -0.52 4.69 -4.14
N GLY A 46 -1.26 5.09 -5.17
CA GLY A 46 -1.93 6.39 -5.23
C GLY A 46 -1.06 7.56 -5.65
N ALA A 47 0.22 7.33 -5.97
CA ALA A 47 1.08 8.38 -6.50
C ALA A 47 0.62 8.83 -7.88
N VAL A 48 0.66 10.14 -8.10
CA VAL A 48 0.41 10.77 -9.40
C VAL A 48 1.70 10.77 -10.19
N ILE A 49 1.70 10.13 -11.36
CA ILE A 49 2.85 10.05 -12.26
C ILE A 49 2.60 10.99 -13.43
N ASN A 50 3.47 12.01 -13.57
CA ASN A 50 3.34 13.06 -14.58
C ASN A 50 4.04 12.71 -15.92
N SER A 51 4.73 11.59 -15.98
CA SER A 51 5.51 11.16 -17.15
C SER A 51 5.08 9.76 -17.57
N LYS A 52 5.35 9.41 -18.81
CA LYS A 52 5.07 8.08 -19.38
C LYS A 52 6.34 7.25 -19.46
N GLU A 53 6.16 5.94 -19.58
CA GLU A 53 7.29 5.04 -19.90
C GLU A 53 7.95 5.45 -21.20
N GLY A 54 9.28 5.53 -21.21
CA GLY A 54 10.07 5.96 -22.37
C GLY A 54 10.28 7.47 -22.49
N ASP A 55 9.67 8.29 -21.64
CA ASP A 55 9.91 9.73 -21.65
C ASP A 55 11.33 10.08 -21.22
N LYS A 56 11.91 11.09 -21.87
CA LYS A 56 13.22 11.64 -21.50
C LYS A 56 13.02 12.67 -20.39
N VAL A 57 13.74 12.49 -19.30
CA VAL A 57 13.71 13.38 -18.14
C VAL A 57 15.05 14.07 -17.89
N LYS A 58 14.99 15.28 -17.38
CA LYS A 58 16.16 16.08 -16.99
C LYS A 58 16.44 15.91 -15.51
N GLY A 59 17.66 16.18 -15.08
CA GLY A 59 18.00 16.25 -13.66
C GLY A 59 17.14 17.28 -12.93
N GLY A 60 16.57 16.89 -11.78
CA GLY A 60 15.67 17.74 -10.97
C GLY A 60 14.21 17.81 -11.44
N GLN A 61 13.83 17.08 -12.50
CA GLN A 61 12.46 17.04 -12.95
C GLN A 61 11.61 16.15 -12.02
N VAL A 62 10.42 16.65 -11.62
CA VAL A 62 9.46 15.90 -10.81
C VAL A 62 8.74 14.91 -11.71
N VAL A 63 8.92 13.62 -11.45
CA VAL A 63 8.33 12.51 -12.21
C VAL A 63 7.05 12.01 -11.56
N ALA A 64 7.03 11.95 -10.23
CA ALA A 64 5.87 11.52 -9.47
C ALA A 64 5.69 12.36 -8.20
N THR A 65 4.44 12.45 -7.74
CA THR A 65 4.07 13.18 -6.52
C THR A 65 3.09 12.37 -5.69
N TRP A 66 3.22 12.39 -4.38
CA TRP A 66 2.31 11.74 -3.44
C TRP A 66 2.28 12.45 -2.09
N ASP A 67 1.26 12.15 -1.29
CA ASP A 67 1.16 12.61 0.09
C ASP A 67 1.69 11.52 1.03
N PRO A 68 2.77 11.78 1.81
CA PRO A 68 3.32 10.78 2.72
C PRO A 68 2.48 10.60 4.00
N HIS A 69 1.54 11.49 4.29
CA HIS A 69 0.73 11.47 5.52
C HIS A 69 -0.55 10.65 5.41
N THR A 70 -0.97 10.33 4.20
CA THR A 70 -2.19 9.58 3.94
C THR A 70 -1.99 8.49 2.90
N HIS A 71 -2.67 7.36 3.06
CA HIS A 71 -2.82 6.37 2.01
C HIS A 71 -4.15 6.60 1.30
N PRO A 72 -4.17 7.04 0.04
CA PRO A 72 -5.40 7.19 -0.70
C PRO A 72 -5.96 5.82 -1.09
N VAL A 73 -7.28 5.69 -1.12
CA VAL A 73 -7.99 4.59 -1.75
C VAL A 73 -8.46 5.08 -3.11
N ILE A 74 -7.92 4.47 -4.18
CA ILE A 74 -8.15 4.89 -5.57
C ILE A 74 -9.16 3.98 -6.22
N THR A 75 -10.09 4.56 -6.99
CA THR A 75 -11.00 3.75 -7.80
C THR A 75 -10.38 3.39 -9.16
N GLU A 76 -10.43 2.10 -9.49
CA GLU A 76 -9.98 1.58 -10.79
C GLU A 76 -11.10 1.59 -11.85
N VAL A 77 -12.33 1.84 -11.44
CA VAL A 77 -13.51 1.87 -12.32
C VAL A 77 -14.36 3.11 -12.04
N ALA A 78 -14.98 3.64 -13.09
CA ALA A 78 -15.89 4.77 -12.95
C ALA A 78 -17.28 4.29 -12.50
N GLY A 79 -17.97 5.11 -11.69
CA GLY A 79 -19.31 4.78 -11.22
C GLY A 79 -19.87 5.82 -10.27
N PHE A 80 -20.96 5.45 -9.60
CA PHE A 80 -21.60 6.23 -8.54
C PHE A 80 -21.34 5.56 -7.20
N ILE A 81 -20.95 6.35 -6.22
CA ILE A 81 -20.70 5.88 -4.87
C ILE A 81 -22.00 5.47 -4.19
N ARG A 82 -22.01 4.33 -3.53
CA ARG A 82 -23.06 3.90 -2.61
C ARG A 82 -22.45 3.49 -1.29
N PHE A 83 -22.87 4.16 -0.22
CA PHE A 83 -22.48 3.81 1.14
C PHE A 83 -23.34 2.66 1.66
N THR A 84 -22.70 1.68 2.28
CA THR A 84 -23.37 0.55 2.92
C THR A 84 -22.89 0.46 4.37
N ASP A 85 -23.82 0.26 5.31
CA ASP A 85 -23.57 0.18 6.76
C ASP A 85 -22.98 1.48 7.36
N PHE A 86 -23.28 2.63 6.76
CA PHE A 86 -22.92 3.96 7.28
C PHE A 86 -24.04 4.44 8.20
N VAL A 87 -23.82 4.35 9.51
CA VAL A 87 -24.76 4.81 10.55
C VAL A 87 -24.07 5.89 11.37
N ASP A 88 -24.62 7.10 11.34
CA ASP A 88 -24.06 8.24 12.08
C ASP A 88 -24.03 7.97 13.59
N GLY A 89 -22.91 8.30 14.23
CA GLY A 89 -22.66 8.03 15.64
C GLY A 89 -22.34 6.56 16.01
N LEU A 90 -22.47 5.60 15.07
CA LEU A 90 -22.15 4.19 15.29
C LEU A 90 -20.95 3.71 14.44
N THR A 91 -21.01 3.88 13.15
CA THR A 91 -19.94 3.47 12.21
C THR A 91 -19.21 4.65 11.61
N VAL A 92 -19.84 5.82 11.60
CA VAL A 92 -19.28 7.05 11.05
C VAL A 92 -19.59 8.25 11.96
N THR A 93 -18.75 9.27 11.88
CA THR A 93 -19.00 10.60 12.47
C THR A 93 -18.55 11.66 11.48
N THR A 94 -19.26 12.78 11.47
CA THR A 94 -18.86 13.93 10.66
C THR A 94 -17.93 14.80 11.48
N GLN A 95 -16.73 15.02 10.97
CA GLN A 95 -15.74 15.91 11.56
C GLN A 95 -15.53 17.11 10.63
N VAL A 96 -15.58 18.31 11.20
CA VAL A 96 -15.28 19.54 10.46
C VAL A 96 -13.82 19.89 10.74
N ASP A 97 -13.05 20.06 9.70
CA ASP A 97 -11.68 20.55 9.80
C ASP A 97 -11.73 22.05 10.12
N GLU A 98 -11.23 22.42 11.30
CA GLU A 98 -11.25 23.82 11.80
C GLU A 98 -10.42 24.76 10.93
N VAL A 99 -9.44 24.23 10.18
CA VAL A 99 -8.55 25.04 9.33
C VAL A 99 -9.14 25.29 7.95
N THR A 100 -9.72 24.23 7.34
CA THR A 100 -10.24 24.29 5.96
C THR A 100 -11.74 24.55 5.90
N GLY A 101 -12.48 24.36 7.02
CA GLY A 101 -13.94 24.44 7.08
C GLY A 101 -14.67 23.34 6.32
N LEU A 102 -13.93 22.35 5.79
CA LEU A 102 -14.50 21.23 5.05
C LEU A 102 -14.98 20.14 6.03
N SER A 103 -16.20 19.66 5.81
CA SER A 103 -16.71 18.51 6.53
C SER A 103 -16.22 17.21 5.89
N SER A 104 -15.63 16.33 6.69
CA SER A 104 -15.24 14.98 6.28
C SER A 104 -15.94 13.94 7.16
N THR A 105 -16.31 12.84 6.55
CA THR A 105 -16.87 11.69 7.29
C THR A 105 -15.72 10.78 7.72
N VAL A 106 -15.63 10.53 9.02
CA VAL A 106 -14.60 9.65 9.63
C VAL A 106 -15.24 8.33 10.01
N ILE A 107 -14.59 7.22 9.66
CA ILE A 107 -15.04 5.89 10.05
C ILE A 107 -14.63 5.58 11.47
N LEU A 108 -15.59 5.21 12.31
CA LEU A 108 -15.37 4.84 13.71
C LEU A 108 -15.01 3.36 13.85
N ASP A 109 -14.24 3.04 14.90
CA ASP A 109 -13.96 1.64 15.26
C ASP A 109 -15.22 1.02 15.91
N SER A 110 -15.75 -0.01 15.27
CA SER A 110 -16.99 -0.69 15.68
C SER A 110 -16.86 -1.55 16.95
N LYS A 111 -15.78 -1.44 17.72
CA LYS A 111 -15.52 -2.24 18.93
C LYS A 111 -16.54 -2.09 20.06
N SER A 112 -17.47 -1.14 20.01
CA SER A 112 -18.38 -0.84 21.11
C SER A 112 -19.78 -1.46 20.99
N GLN A 113 -20.07 -2.30 19.99
CA GLN A 113 -21.40 -2.89 19.86
C GLN A 113 -21.54 -4.20 20.63
N ARG A 114 -22.09 -4.10 21.84
CA ARG A 114 -22.66 -5.25 22.56
C ARG A 114 -23.97 -5.65 21.86
N GLY A 115 -23.97 -6.78 21.14
CA GLY A 115 -25.21 -7.50 20.80
C GLY A 115 -25.89 -7.19 19.47
N GLY A 116 -25.18 -6.68 18.43
CA GLY A 116 -25.74 -6.43 17.11
C GLY A 116 -24.95 -7.09 15.97
N LYS A 117 -25.55 -7.16 14.77
CA LYS A 117 -24.86 -7.49 13.53
C LYS A 117 -23.61 -6.61 13.40
N GLU A 118 -22.46 -7.22 13.14
CA GLU A 118 -21.20 -6.50 12.91
C GLU A 118 -21.37 -5.67 11.61
N LEU A 119 -21.63 -4.36 11.78
CA LEU A 119 -21.75 -3.42 10.67
C LEU A 119 -20.35 -3.16 10.10
N LYS A 120 -20.17 -3.34 8.80
CA LYS A 120 -18.91 -3.08 8.11
C LYS A 120 -19.13 -1.93 7.12
N PRO A 121 -18.62 -0.73 7.42
CA PRO A 121 -18.74 0.38 6.49
C PRO A 121 -17.98 0.07 5.21
N THR A 122 -18.71 0.00 4.10
CA THR A 122 -18.17 -0.29 2.77
C THR A 122 -18.68 0.70 1.74
N ILE A 123 -17.84 0.97 0.76
CA ILE A 123 -18.20 1.76 -0.42
C ILE A 123 -18.38 0.81 -1.60
N LYS A 124 -19.54 0.90 -2.26
CA LYS A 124 -19.82 0.18 -3.49
C LYS A 124 -19.87 1.15 -4.66
N LEU A 125 -19.43 0.73 -5.83
CA LEU A 125 -19.57 1.47 -7.05
C LEU A 125 -20.74 0.91 -7.87
N LEU A 126 -21.65 1.79 -8.25
CA LEU A 126 -22.85 1.45 -9.02
C LEU A 126 -22.80 2.10 -10.40
N ASN A 127 -23.36 1.42 -11.40
CA ASN A 127 -23.60 2.03 -12.69
C ASN A 127 -24.85 2.94 -12.64
N PRO A 128 -25.15 3.72 -13.70
CA PRO A 128 -26.36 4.57 -13.76
C PRO A 128 -27.69 3.80 -13.62
N LYS A 129 -27.66 2.48 -13.81
CA LYS A 129 -28.84 1.58 -13.66
C LYS A 129 -28.94 0.97 -12.25
N GLY A 130 -28.08 1.37 -11.30
CA GLY A 130 -28.08 0.89 -9.91
C GLY A 130 -27.50 -0.52 -9.70
N LYS A 131 -26.83 -1.09 -10.69
CA LYS A 131 -26.13 -2.38 -10.56
C LYS A 131 -24.67 -2.15 -10.15
N GLU A 132 -24.13 -3.06 -9.36
CA GLU A 132 -22.72 -3.05 -8.95
C GLU A 132 -21.80 -3.15 -10.18
N VAL A 133 -20.75 -2.32 -10.21
CA VAL A 133 -19.73 -2.32 -11.27
C VAL A 133 -18.62 -3.26 -10.83
N PRO A 134 -18.19 -4.23 -11.65
CA PRO A 134 -17.05 -5.08 -11.31
C PRO A 134 -15.73 -4.33 -11.49
N PHE A 135 -14.66 -4.79 -10.82
CA PHE A 135 -13.29 -4.34 -11.08
C PHE A 135 -12.89 -4.64 -12.53
N ALA A 136 -11.99 -3.85 -13.08
CA ALA A 136 -11.49 -4.03 -14.44
C ALA A 136 -10.95 -5.45 -14.64
N ASN A 137 -11.44 -6.12 -15.70
CA ASN A 137 -11.07 -7.49 -16.08
C ASN A 137 -11.43 -8.60 -15.07
N THR A 138 -12.37 -8.35 -14.16
CA THR A 138 -12.88 -9.34 -13.22
C THR A 138 -14.41 -9.32 -13.15
N GLU A 139 -15.00 -10.37 -12.60
CA GLU A 139 -16.43 -10.40 -12.27
C GLU A 139 -16.73 -9.97 -10.82
N ILE A 140 -15.68 -9.61 -10.06
CA ILE A 140 -15.78 -9.24 -8.65
C ILE A 140 -16.32 -7.81 -8.55
N PRO A 141 -17.40 -7.57 -7.79
CA PRO A 141 -17.94 -6.22 -7.61
C PRO A 141 -16.92 -5.29 -6.96
N ALA A 142 -16.84 -4.04 -7.42
CA ALA A 142 -15.98 -3.03 -6.85
C ALA A 142 -16.53 -2.57 -5.49
N VAL A 143 -16.11 -3.25 -4.42
CA VAL A 143 -16.47 -2.98 -3.04
C VAL A 143 -15.21 -2.67 -2.24
N TYR A 144 -15.17 -1.50 -1.63
CA TYR A 144 -14.05 -1.04 -0.82
C TYR A 144 -14.44 -1.07 0.65
N SER A 145 -13.84 -1.98 1.43
CA SER A 145 -13.94 -2.01 2.88
C SER A 145 -12.99 -0.99 3.48
N LEU A 146 -13.51 -0.10 4.29
CA LEU A 146 -12.73 0.97 4.90
C LEU A 146 -12.35 0.64 6.33
N PRO A 147 -11.08 0.82 6.72
CA PRO A 147 -10.65 0.68 8.10
C PRO A 147 -11.16 1.84 8.96
N ALA A 148 -11.17 1.63 10.29
CA ALA A 148 -11.40 2.71 11.24
C ALA A 148 -10.38 3.84 11.06
N GLY A 149 -10.82 5.08 11.19
CA GLY A 149 -10.00 6.27 10.98
C GLY A 149 -9.93 6.74 9.51
N ALA A 150 -10.50 6.02 8.54
CA ALA A 150 -10.54 6.48 7.16
C ALA A 150 -11.39 7.73 7.01
N LEU A 151 -10.88 8.69 6.24
CA LEU A 151 -11.50 9.99 5.95
C LEU A 151 -12.15 9.95 4.58
N LEU A 152 -13.41 10.34 4.53
CA LEU A 152 -14.21 10.44 3.31
C LEU A 152 -14.57 11.90 3.06
N SER A 153 -14.23 12.39 1.88
CA SER A 153 -14.63 13.73 1.42
C SER A 153 -15.77 13.71 0.40
N LEU A 154 -16.21 12.51 0.00
CA LEU A 154 -17.27 12.31 -0.97
C LEU A 154 -18.59 11.99 -0.28
N THR A 155 -19.70 12.31 -0.95
CA THR A 155 -21.08 12.04 -0.49
C THR A 155 -21.66 10.83 -1.18
N ASP A 156 -22.68 10.22 -0.57
CA ASP A 156 -23.45 9.13 -1.20
C ASP A 156 -24.09 9.62 -2.52
N GLY A 157 -23.96 8.82 -3.56
CA GLY A 157 -24.42 9.16 -4.91
C GLY A 157 -23.45 10.01 -5.74
N ALA A 158 -22.29 10.41 -5.23
CA ALA A 158 -21.29 11.15 -5.99
C ALA A 158 -20.77 10.32 -7.16
N LYS A 159 -20.61 10.97 -8.32
CA LYS A 159 -19.98 10.36 -9.50
C LYS A 159 -18.46 10.40 -9.32
N VAL A 160 -17.81 9.28 -9.58
CA VAL A 160 -16.35 9.14 -9.58
C VAL A 160 -15.86 8.60 -10.90
N SER A 161 -14.69 9.07 -11.30
CA SER A 161 -13.96 8.65 -12.50
C SER A 161 -12.80 7.73 -12.14
N VAL A 162 -12.26 7.04 -13.11
CA VAL A 162 -11.09 6.18 -12.92
C VAL A 162 -9.92 7.01 -12.40
N GLY A 163 -9.28 6.54 -11.34
CA GLY A 163 -8.15 7.23 -10.71
C GLY A 163 -8.52 8.24 -9.62
N ASP A 164 -9.82 8.44 -9.34
CA ASP A 164 -10.26 9.33 -8.26
C ASP A 164 -9.99 8.71 -6.88
N VAL A 165 -9.70 9.59 -5.91
CA VAL A 165 -9.54 9.22 -4.51
C VAL A 165 -10.92 9.16 -3.85
N ILE A 166 -11.34 7.98 -3.41
CA ILE A 166 -12.62 7.78 -2.72
C ILE A 166 -12.53 7.93 -1.20
N ALA A 167 -11.39 7.56 -0.63
CA ALA A 167 -11.11 7.70 0.79
C ALA A 167 -9.62 7.94 1.02
N ARG A 168 -9.28 8.52 2.17
CA ARG A 168 -7.91 8.69 2.64
C ARG A 168 -7.76 8.02 3.99
N ILE A 169 -6.79 7.16 4.13
CA ILE A 169 -6.46 6.51 5.39
C ILE A 169 -5.27 7.28 5.98
N PRO A 170 -5.45 8.04 7.07
CA PRO A 170 -4.34 8.68 7.72
C PRO A 170 -3.31 7.61 8.09
N GLN A 171 -2.07 7.82 7.69
CA GLN A 171 -0.98 7.12 8.36
C GLN A 171 -0.96 7.71 9.77
N GLU A 172 -1.43 6.97 10.75
CA GLU A 172 -0.99 7.27 12.10
C GLU A 172 0.53 7.24 12.02
N SER A 173 1.12 8.43 12.13
CA SER A 173 2.55 8.53 12.39
C SER A 173 2.75 7.55 13.53
N SER A 174 3.40 6.44 13.24
CA SER A 174 3.51 5.34 14.19
C SER A 174 3.94 5.97 15.50
N LYS A 175 2.98 6.11 16.40
CA LYS A 175 3.25 6.59 17.74
C LYS A 175 4.35 5.69 18.19
N THR A 176 5.59 6.23 18.11
CA THR A 176 6.78 5.57 18.61
C THR A 176 6.66 4.04 18.49
N ARG A 177 6.68 3.51 17.25
CA ARG A 177 7.27 2.19 17.12
C ARG A 177 8.59 2.36 17.84
N ASP A 178 8.82 1.54 18.84
CA ASP A 178 10.12 1.46 19.53
C ASP A 178 11.12 0.96 18.50
N ILE A 179 11.38 1.82 17.50
CA ILE A 179 12.33 1.58 16.43
C ILE A 179 13.65 1.79 17.11
N THR A 180 14.30 0.68 17.40
CA THR A 180 15.70 0.68 17.79
C THR A 180 16.44 1.46 16.71
N GLY A 181 16.79 2.71 16.99
CA GLY A 181 17.49 3.58 16.05
C GLY A 181 18.99 3.53 16.23
N GLY A 182 19.74 4.07 15.28
CA GLY A 182 21.17 4.20 15.35
C GLY A 182 21.93 2.87 15.26
N LEU A 183 23.08 2.79 15.93
CA LEU A 183 23.96 1.60 15.90
C LEU A 183 23.27 0.29 16.33
N PRO A 184 22.41 0.24 17.34
CA PRO A 184 21.66 -0.98 17.66
C PRO A 184 20.83 -1.51 16.48
N ARG A 185 20.24 -0.63 15.68
CA ARG A 185 19.49 -1.04 14.47
C ARG A 185 20.40 -1.69 13.44
N VAL A 186 21.60 -1.15 13.23
CA VAL A 186 22.59 -1.73 12.32
C VAL A 186 22.99 -3.13 12.78
N ALA A 187 23.21 -3.31 14.09
CA ALA A 187 23.52 -4.62 14.66
C ALA A 187 22.39 -5.63 14.44
N ASP A 188 21.13 -5.24 14.69
CA ASP A 188 19.95 -6.09 14.47
C ASP A 188 19.81 -6.52 13.01
N LEU A 189 20.10 -5.61 12.06
CA LEU A 189 20.09 -5.90 10.63
C LEU A 189 21.19 -6.90 10.23
N PHE A 190 22.42 -6.73 10.71
CA PHE A 190 23.52 -7.65 10.45
C PHE A 190 23.35 -9.02 11.14
N GLU A 191 22.69 -9.06 12.28
CA GLU A 191 22.32 -10.32 12.94
C GLU A 191 21.05 -10.97 12.36
N ALA A 192 20.39 -10.29 11.41
CA ALA A 192 19.11 -10.71 10.82
C ALA A 192 18.05 -11.06 11.89
N ARG A 193 17.97 -10.26 12.96
CA ARG A 193 16.99 -10.45 14.04
C ARG A 193 15.58 -10.29 13.54
N LYS A 194 14.68 -11.14 14.05
CA LYS A 194 13.24 -11.04 13.73
C LYS A 194 12.65 -9.81 14.39
N PRO A 195 11.97 -8.93 13.64
CA PRO A 195 11.28 -7.79 14.19
C PRO A 195 10.18 -8.18 15.17
N LYS A 196 9.94 -7.36 16.21
CA LYS A 196 8.84 -7.56 17.16
C LYS A 196 7.48 -7.44 16.47
N ASP A 197 7.33 -6.43 15.61
CA ASP A 197 6.15 -6.18 14.78
C ASP A 197 6.44 -6.54 13.32
N GLN A 198 6.51 -7.83 13.06
CA GLN A 198 6.84 -8.35 11.74
C GLN A 198 5.72 -8.05 10.72
N ALA A 199 6.07 -7.51 9.55
CA ALA A 199 5.16 -7.40 8.42
C ALA A 199 4.74 -8.79 7.92
N ILE A 200 3.54 -8.88 7.39
CA ILE A 200 3.06 -10.11 6.73
C ILE A 200 3.20 -9.92 5.23
N LEU A 201 3.97 -10.80 4.61
CA LEU A 201 4.23 -10.82 3.17
C LEU A 201 3.39 -11.89 2.48
N ALA A 202 3.00 -11.64 1.23
CA ALA A 202 2.26 -12.61 0.42
C ALA A 202 3.11 -13.84 0.11
N GLU A 203 2.64 -15.01 0.51
CA GLU A 203 3.32 -16.29 0.24
C GLU A 203 3.22 -16.69 -1.24
N LYS A 204 2.12 -16.34 -1.90
CA LYS A 204 1.83 -16.63 -3.29
C LYS A 204 1.29 -15.40 -4.00
N SER A 205 1.47 -15.37 -5.32
CA SER A 205 0.78 -14.38 -6.16
C SER A 205 -0.65 -14.84 -6.43
N GLY A 206 -1.60 -13.92 -6.40
CA GLY A 206 -3.00 -14.24 -6.64
C GLY A 206 -3.96 -13.14 -6.23
N THR A 207 -5.24 -13.44 -6.26
CA THR A 207 -6.31 -12.52 -5.87
C THR A 207 -6.63 -12.67 -4.39
N VAL A 208 -6.67 -11.54 -3.70
CA VAL A 208 -7.01 -11.47 -2.27
C VAL A 208 -8.51 -11.55 -2.07
N SER A 209 -8.93 -12.35 -1.10
CA SER A 209 -10.31 -12.37 -0.59
C SER A 209 -10.32 -12.52 0.92
N PHE A 210 -11.38 -12.00 1.57
CA PHE A 210 -11.52 -12.11 3.01
C PHE A 210 -12.53 -13.20 3.37
N GLY A 211 -12.08 -14.18 4.16
CA GLY A 211 -12.92 -15.26 4.68
C GLY A 211 -13.60 -14.88 6.01
N LYS A 212 -14.33 -15.87 6.57
CA LYS A 212 -14.99 -15.70 7.87
C LYS A 212 -13.98 -15.39 8.97
N GLU A 213 -14.27 -14.37 9.75
CA GLU A 213 -13.45 -13.99 10.90
C GLU A 213 -13.51 -15.04 12.02
N THR A 214 -12.38 -15.30 12.63
CA THR A 214 -12.26 -16.23 13.76
C THR A 214 -11.65 -15.50 14.96
N LYS A 215 -12.26 -15.65 16.16
CA LYS A 215 -11.75 -15.22 17.47
C LYS A 215 -10.66 -14.13 17.47
N GLY A 216 -10.99 -12.92 16.99
CA GLY A 216 -10.07 -11.77 16.99
C GLY A 216 -9.06 -11.72 15.83
N LYS A 217 -9.14 -12.64 14.87
CA LYS A 217 -8.31 -12.66 13.65
C LYS A 217 -9.18 -12.55 12.41
N ARG A 218 -8.68 -11.83 11.40
CA ARG A 218 -9.24 -11.80 10.04
C ARG A 218 -8.59 -12.92 9.24
N ARG A 219 -9.39 -13.64 8.48
CA ARG A 219 -8.90 -14.65 7.55
C ARG A 219 -8.71 -13.99 6.18
N LEU A 220 -7.50 -13.93 5.72
CA LEU A 220 -7.16 -13.50 4.37
C LEU A 220 -6.86 -14.74 3.54
N VAL A 221 -7.42 -14.82 2.35
CA VAL A 221 -7.23 -15.92 1.41
C VAL A 221 -6.65 -15.36 0.12
N ILE A 222 -5.53 -15.90 -0.32
CA ILE A 222 -4.94 -15.60 -1.62
C ILE A 222 -5.23 -16.78 -2.53
N THR A 223 -5.97 -16.53 -3.61
CA THR A 223 -6.28 -17.53 -4.64
C THR A 223 -5.35 -17.32 -5.81
N SER A 224 -4.47 -18.29 -6.07
CA SER A 224 -3.57 -18.28 -7.23
C SER A 224 -4.31 -18.66 -8.52
N GLU A 225 -3.75 -18.38 -9.70
CA GLU A 225 -4.31 -18.74 -11.01
C GLU A 225 -4.59 -20.25 -11.18
N GLY A 226 -3.94 -21.11 -10.38
CA GLY A 226 -4.20 -22.55 -10.33
C GLY A 226 -5.27 -22.99 -9.32
N GLU A 227 -6.14 -22.11 -8.84
CA GLU A 227 -7.16 -22.34 -7.79
C GLU A 227 -6.61 -22.80 -6.43
N GLU A 228 -5.30 -22.81 -6.23
CA GLU A 228 -4.72 -23.06 -4.93
C GLU A 228 -5.00 -21.88 -3.99
N LYS A 229 -5.59 -22.20 -2.84
CA LYS A 229 -5.92 -21.21 -1.80
C LYS A 229 -4.86 -21.24 -0.70
N TYR A 230 -4.28 -20.11 -0.43
CA TYR A 230 -3.42 -19.88 0.73
C TYR A 230 -4.17 -19.03 1.75
N GLU A 231 -4.27 -19.50 2.98
CA GLU A 231 -4.99 -18.82 4.05
C GLU A 231 -4.01 -18.26 5.10
N GLU A 232 -4.16 -16.99 5.44
CA GLU A 232 -3.41 -16.33 6.51
C GLU A 232 -4.36 -15.74 7.55
N LEU A 233 -4.03 -15.91 8.83
CA LEU A 233 -4.83 -15.41 9.96
C LEU A 233 -4.18 -14.17 10.56
N ILE A 234 -4.68 -13.01 10.19
CA ILE A 234 -4.14 -11.71 10.58
C ILE A 234 -4.89 -11.16 11.80
N PRO A 235 -4.20 -10.72 12.87
CA PRO A 235 -4.83 -10.09 14.01
C PRO A 235 -5.66 -8.86 13.60
N LYS A 236 -6.85 -8.67 14.17
CA LYS A 236 -7.77 -7.55 13.81
C LYS A 236 -7.17 -6.16 14.03
N TRP A 237 -6.25 -6.02 14.96
CA TRP A 237 -5.59 -4.74 15.26
C TRP A 237 -4.53 -4.33 14.22
N ARG A 238 -4.11 -5.27 13.36
CA ARG A 238 -3.16 -4.96 12.30
C ARG A 238 -3.84 -4.25 11.14
N GLN A 239 -3.19 -3.22 10.66
CA GLN A 239 -3.60 -2.53 9.45
C GLN A 239 -3.29 -3.40 8.23
N LEU A 240 -4.30 -3.60 7.39
CA LEU A 240 -4.15 -4.28 6.11
C LEU A 240 -3.87 -3.25 5.02
N ASN A 241 -2.94 -3.60 4.14
CA ASN A 241 -2.56 -2.77 3.00
C ASN A 241 -3.25 -3.20 1.70
N VAL A 242 -4.06 -4.26 1.75
CA VAL A 242 -4.72 -4.86 0.59
C VAL A 242 -6.23 -4.83 0.73
N PHE A 243 -6.93 -4.78 -0.42
CA PHE A 243 -8.38 -4.77 -0.51
C PHE A 243 -8.91 -6.09 -1.07
N GLU A 244 -10.22 -6.32 -0.88
CA GLU A 244 -10.91 -7.47 -1.48
C GLU A 244 -10.86 -7.40 -3.01
N GLY A 245 -10.47 -8.51 -3.66
CA GLY A 245 -10.34 -8.57 -5.12
C GLY A 245 -9.03 -8.02 -5.67
N GLU A 246 -8.16 -7.47 -4.86
CA GLU A 246 -6.85 -6.98 -5.29
C GLU A 246 -5.91 -8.13 -5.65
N GLN A 247 -5.14 -7.95 -6.72
CA GLN A 247 -4.09 -8.89 -7.08
C GLN A 247 -2.78 -8.51 -6.38
N VAL A 248 -2.22 -9.48 -5.66
CA VAL A 248 -0.92 -9.34 -4.99
C VAL A 248 0.11 -10.23 -5.64
N THR A 249 1.35 -9.79 -5.60
CA THR A 249 2.51 -10.57 -6.03
C THR A 249 3.20 -11.20 -4.82
N ARG A 250 3.84 -12.35 -5.04
CA ARG A 250 4.62 -13.04 -3.99
C ARG A 250 5.67 -12.10 -3.39
N GLY A 251 5.70 -12.02 -2.04
CA GLY A 251 6.60 -11.14 -1.31
C GLY A 251 6.09 -9.70 -1.12
N GLU A 252 4.91 -9.37 -1.63
CA GLU A 252 4.27 -8.07 -1.39
C GLU A 252 3.74 -7.95 0.05
N VAL A 253 3.80 -6.74 0.62
CA VAL A 253 3.37 -6.50 2.01
C VAL A 253 1.85 -6.46 2.08
N ILE A 254 1.26 -7.45 2.75
CA ILE A 254 -0.18 -7.56 2.98
C ILE A 254 -0.60 -6.79 4.22
N ALA A 255 0.12 -6.98 5.32
CA ALA A 255 -0.14 -6.31 6.58
C ALA A 255 1.07 -5.51 7.04
N ASP A 256 0.80 -4.32 7.54
CA ASP A 256 1.83 -3.36 7.95
C ASP A 256 2.71 -3.92 9.07
N GLY A 257 3.99 -3.54 9.02
CA GLY A 257 5.01 -3.98 9.96
C GLY A 257 6.40 -3.80 9.39
N GLU A 258 7.38 -4.28 10.11
CA GLU A 258 8.77 -4.31 9.66
C GLU A 258 9.06 -5.62 8.92
N PRO A 259 9.55 -5.58 7.67
CA PRO A 259 9.86 -6.80 6.93
C PRO A 259 10.94 -7.64 7.63
N ASN A 260 10.69 -8.94 7.75
CA ASN A 260 11.67 -9.87 8.28
C ASN A 260 12.67 -10.26 7.18
N PRO A 261 13.99 -10.09 7.39
CA PRO A 261 15.00 -10.45 6.40
C PRO A 261 14.89 -11.89 5.88
N HIS A 262 14.53 -12.83 6.76
CA HIS A 262 14.34 -14.23 6.36
C HIS A 262 13.18 -14.45 5.41
N ASP A 263 12.07 -13.69 5.58
CA ASP A 263 10.93 -13.79 4.68
C ASP A 263 11.22 -13.12 3.33
N ILE A 264 11.97 -12.01 3.34
CA ILE A 264 12.44 -11.40 2.10
C ILE A 264 13.29 -12.40 1.31
N LEU A 265 14.25 -13.05 1.96
CA LEU A 265 15.10 -14.06 1.30
C LEU A 265 14.29 -15.20 0.71
N ARG A 266 13.33 -15.73 1.48
CA ARG A 266 12.51 -16.88 1.10
C ARG A 266 11.55 -16.57 -0.04
N LEU A 267 10.97 -15.36 -0.05
CA LEU A 267 9.89 -14.98 -0.97
C LEU A 267 10.39 -14.21 -2.19
N GLN A 268 11.35 -13.30 -2.00
CA GLN A 268 11.83 -12.38 -3.02
C GLN A 268 13.24 -12.70 -3.54
N GLY A 269 14.00 -13.53 -2.80
CA GLY A 269 15.34 -13.97 -3.18
C GLY A 269 16.48 -13.09 -2.65
N VAL A 270 17.70 -13.50 -3.04
CA VAL A 270 18.96 -12.94 -2.52
C VAL A 270 19.16 -11.47 -2.90
N GLU A 271 18.86 -11.11 -4.15
CA GLU A 271 19.04 -9.75 -4.65
C GLU A 271 18.17 -8.74 -3.88
N SER A 272 16.90 -9.08 -3.68
CA SER A 272 15.97 -8.23 -2.94
C SER A 272 16.39 -8.06 -1.49
N LEU A 273 16.89 -9.13 -0.85
CA LEU A 273 17.42 -9.07 0.52
C LEU A 273 18.66 -8.19 0.60
N ALA A 274 19.62 -8.35 -0.34
CA ALA A 274 20.83 -7.55 -0.35
C ALA A 274 20.50 -6.05 -0.50
N ASN A 275 19.64 -5.70 -1.44
CA ASN A 275 19.18 -4.34 -1.66
C ASN A 275 18.45 -3.77 -0.42
N TYR A 276 17.61 -4.58 0.23
CA TYR A 276 16.92 -4.21 1.46
C TYR A 276 17.92 -3.88 2.58
N LEU A 277 18.87 -4.78 2.86
CA LEU A 277 19.85 -4.60 3.92
C LEU A 277 20.76 -3.39 3.67
N VAL A 278 21.28 -3.23 2.46
CA VAL A 278 22.12 -2.09 2.09
C VAL A 278 21.35 -0.79 2.30
N ARG A 279 20.12 -0.70 1.83
CA ARG A 279 19.30 0.50 1.98
C ARG A 279 19.02 0.84 3.44
N GLU A 280 18.53 -0.12 4.23
CA GLU A 280 18.19 0.10 5.64
C GLU A 280 19.41 0.53 6.48
N ILE A 281 20.55 -0.10 6.24
CA ILE A 281 21.81 0.24 6.93
C ILE A 281 22.29 1.63 6.51
N GLN A 282 22.27 1.94 5.21
CA GLN A 282 22.64 3.26 4.70
C GLN A 282 21.76 4.37 5.25
N ASP A 283 20.47 4.11 5.38
CA ASP A 283 19.52 5.11 5.92
C ASP A 283 19.86 5.45 7.37
N VAL A 284 20.25 4.47 8.19
CA VAL A 284 20.73 4.72 9.56
C VAL A 284 21.98 5.59 9.56
N TYR A 285 22.97 5.29 8.72
CA TYR A 285 24.20 6.07 8.64
C TYR A 285 23.97 7.50 8.10
N ARG A 286 23.13 7.64 7.07
CA ARG A 286 22.79 8.94 6.49
C ARG A 286 22.08 9.85 7.49
N LEU A 287 21.17 9.30 8.30
CA LEU A 287 20.49 10.05 9.36
C LEU A 287 21.47 10.59 10.42
N GLN A 288 22.60 9.93 10.60
CA GLN A 288 23.69 10.38 11.50
C GLN A 288 24.74 11.23 10.78
N GLY A 289 24.53 11.59 9.52
CA GLY A 289 25.46 12.40 8.73
C GLY A 289 26.72 11.65 8.27
N VAL A 290 26.78 10.33 8.44
CA VAL A 290 27.92 9.50 8.06
C VAL A 290 27.76 9.03 6.61
N LYS A 291 28.75 9.32 5.77
CA LYS A 291 28.80 8.89 4.37
C LYS A 291 29.67 7.66 4.22
N ILE A 292 29.06 6.53 3.92
CA ILE A 292 29.74 5.25 3.66
C ILE A 292 29.39 4.78 2.24
N ASN A 293 30.35 4.20 1.54
CA ASN A 293 30.10 3.57 0.26
C ASN A 293 29.38 2.23 0.46
N ASP A 294 28.38 1.94 -0.36
CA ASP A 294 27.56 0.72 -0.31
C ASP A 294 28.40 -0.56 -0.33
N LYS A 295 29.56 -0.54 -1.02
CA LYS A 295 30.47 -1.69 -1.14
C LYS A 295 30.96 -2.23 0.21
N HIS A 296 31.12 -1.37 1.21
CA HIS A 296 31.51 -1.82 2.56
C HIS A 296 30.41 -2.66 3.22
N ILE A 297 29.15 -2.30 2.98
CA ILE A 297 27.98 -3.03 3.48
C ILE A 297 27.79 -4.30 2.66
N GLU A 298 27.88 -4.21 1.33
CA GLU A 298 27.72 -5.33 0.41
C GLU A 298 28.70 -6.48 0.71
N VAL A 299 29.94 -6.17 1.07
CA VAL A 299 30.92 -7.19 1.46
C VAL A 299 30.46 -7.98 2.70
N ILE A 300 29.89 -7.29 3.69
CA ILE A 300 29.37 -7.94 4.90
C ILE A 300 28.13 -8.78 4.55
N VAL A 301 27.20 -8.21 3.78
CA VAL A 301 25.98 -8.92 3.35
C VAL A 301 26.34 -10.17 2.55
N ARG A 302 27.33 -10.08 1.65
CA ARG A 302 27.85 -11.24 0.92
C ARG A 302 28.36 -12.34 1.86
N GLN A 303 28.98 -11.97 2.98
CA GLN A 303 29.49 -12.95 3.95
C GLN A 303 28.36 -13.57 4.79
N MET A 304 27.23 -12.89 4.94
CA MET A 304 26.04 -13.40 5.64
C MET A 304 25.28 -14.44 4.81
N LEU A 305 25.34 -14.35 3.50
CA LEU A 305 24.66 -15.21 2.52
C LEU A 305 25.56 -16.36 2.06
#